data_64b0dc3ea4e13e65f5cbc461cefbbdad
#
_entry.id   64b0dc3ea4e13e65f5cbc461cefbbdad
#
_cell.length_a   1.000
_cell.length_b   1.000
_cell.length_c   1.000
_cell.angle_alpha   90.00
_cell.angle_beta   90.00
_cell.angle_gamma   90.00
#
_symmetry.space_group_name_H-M   'P 1'
#
loop_
_entity.id
_entity.type
_entity.pdbx_description
1 polymer ?
#
loop_
_entity_poly.entity_id
_entity_poly.type
_entity_poly.pdbx_seq_one_letter_code
_entity_poly.pdbx_strand_id
1 'polypeptide(L)'
;MRYVVVGAGAVGGVIGGLLADAGREVALVARGAHGDAIARDGLVVRRPDRDLRLRLPVAPTLEAIGLREDDAVLVAVKSQQTAGVLEQLAALRVGDRRATDALPLLLAQNGVANEDGALRFAPHVHGVCVNLPATHLEPGVVIGEGAPIAGVLAIGRAEGGADDVDRLAAEDLTAAGFRARADEDVMAWKRAKLLRNVGNAVDALCGDRDEDEARLDALAREEAVACFAAAGLAVVDDAAYDAEVSGYSARPVGGRERQGGSTWQSVARGQGTVETDWLNGEITRLGRLHGVPTPVNALLQREMWRLLDEGGEPGSRRAADLLAALR
;
A
#
# COMPACT_ATOMS: atom_id res chain seq x y z
N MET A 1 12.19 11.55 -15.95
CA MET A 1 10.91 10.85 -15.69
C MET A 1 10.05 11.74 -14.80
N ARG A 2 8.77 11.97 -15.16
CA ARG A 2 7.79 12.63 -14.29
C ARG A 2 6.94 11.57 -13.58
N TYR A 3 6.70 11.72 -12.29
CA TYR A 3 5.86 10.82 -11.54
C TYR A 3 4.41 11.30 -11.50
N VAL A 4 3.49 10.52 -12.05
CA VAL A 4 2.04 10.76 -11.92
C VAL A 4 1.51 9.88 -10.80
N VAL A 5 1.28 10.47 -9.62
CA VAL A 5 0.84 9.75 -8.43
C VAL A 5 -0.68 9.66 -8.42
N VAL A 6 -1.22 8.46 -8.62
CA VAL A 6 -2.66 8.20 -8.60
C VAL A 6 -3.07 7.76 -7.20
N GLY A 7 -3.73 8.66 -6.47
CA GLY A 7 -4.08 8.48 -5.07
C GLY A 7 -3.08 9.18 -4.14
N ALA A 8 -3.22 10.49 -3.97
CA ALA A 8 -2.39 11.31 -3.08
C ALA A 8 -2.73 11.14 -1.57
N GLY A 9 -3.19 9.94 -1.15
CA GLY A 9 -3.44 9.60 0.25
C GLY A 9 -2.15 9.45 1.07
N ALA A 10 -2.19 8.68 2.17
CA ALA A 10 -1.05 8.53 3.06
C ALA A 10 0.24 8.13 2.32
N VAL A 11 0.22 7.01 1.61
CA VAL A 11 1.39 6.48 0.90
C VAL A 11 1.76 7.38 -0.28
N GLY A 12 0.83 7.57 -1.22
CA GLY A 12 1.12 8.32 -2.45
C GLY A 12 1.42 9.80 -2.20
N GLY A 13 0.76 10.43 -1.22
CA GLY A 13 1.04 11.82 -0.85
C GLY A 13 2.41 12.01 -0.21
N VAL A 14 2.86 11.07 0.65
CA VAL A 14 4.21 11.13 1.23
C VAL A 14 5.27 10.85 0.17
N ILE A 15 5.11 9.79 -0.65
CA ILE A 15 6.06 9.47 -1.72
C ILE A 15 6.14 10.63 -2.71
N GLY A 16 5.01 11.09 -3.26
CA GLY A 16 4.98 12.16 -4.24
C GLY A 16 5.50 13.48 -3.69
N GLY A 17 5.17 13.81 -2.45
CA GLY A 17 5.66 15.03 -1.80
C GLY A 17 7.18 15.01 -1.60
N LEU A 18 7.75 13.89 -1.13
CA LEU A 18 9.19 13.78 -0.94
C LEU A 18 9.97 13.72 -2.25
N LEU A 19 9.45 13.08 -3.29
CA LEU A 19 10.02 13.14 -4.64
C LEU A 19 10.07 14.59 -5.16
N ALA A 20 9.00 15.34 -4.97
CA ALA A 20 8.95 16.74 -5.38
C ALA A 20 9.92 17.62 -4.57
N ASP A 21 10.05 17.42 -3.27
CA ASP A 21 11.03 18.09 -2.42
C ASP A 21 12.48 17.78 -2.85
N ALA A 22 12.73 16.57 -3.35
CA ALA A 22 14.01 16.17 -3.96
C ALA A 22 14.20 16.68 -5.40
N GLY A 23 13.31 17.56 -5.89
CA GLY A 23 13.43 18.19 -7.21
C GLY A 23 12.96 17.32 -8.38
N ARG A 24 12.20 16.25 -8.12
CA ARG A 24 11.58 15.44 -9.19
C ARG A 24 10.28 16.07 -9.67
N GLU A 25 9.97 15.94 -10.95
CA GLU A 25 8.68 16.39 -11.48
C GLU A 25 7.57 15.45 -11.02
N VAL A 26 6.57 15.97 -10.33
CA VAL A 26 5.46 15.20 -9.76
C VAL A 26 4.13 15.87 -10.09
N ALA A 27 3.15 15.05 -10.49
CA ALA A 27 1.75 15.46 -10.63
C ALA A 27 0.87 14.50 -9.80
N LEU A 28 -0.18 15.03 -9.17
CA LEU A 28 -1.05 14.27 -8.28
C LEU A 28 -2.44 14.08 -8.88
N VAL A 29 -2.95 12.87 -8.81
CA VAL A 29 -4.37 12.60 -9.04
C VAL A 29 -5.04 12.41 -7.67
N ALA A 30 -5.87 13.39 -7.28
CA ALA A 30 -6.56 13.40 -6.00
C ALA A 30 -7.97 13.96 -6.15
N ARG A 31 -8.96 13.37 -5.46
CA ARG A 31 -10.38 13.72 -5.59
C ARG A 31 -10.97 14.25 -4.29
N GLY A 32 -12.14 14.90 -4.42
CA GLY A 32 -12.93 15.38 -3.30
C GLY A 32 -12.18 16.39 -2.43
N ALA A 33 -12.57 16.52 -1.17
CA ALA A 33 -12.04 17.53 -0.26
C ALA A 33 -10.52 17.52 -0.14
N HIS A 34 -9.87 16.35 -0.29
CA HIS A 34 -8.42 16.25 -0.26
C HIS A 34 -7.78 16.87 -1.51
N GLY A 35 -8.28 16.53 -2.69
CA GLY A 35 -7.81 17.12 -3.96
C GLY A 35 -8.04 18.63 -4.00
N ASP A 36 -9.22 19.09 -3.57
CA ASP A 36 -9.58 20.51 -3.52
C ASP A 36 -8.66 21.30 -2.57
N ALA A 37 -8.33 20.72 -1.41
CA ALA A 37 -7.41 21.34 -0.46
C ALA A 37 -5.98 21.42 -1.02
N ILE A 38 -5.49 20.36 -1.69
CA ILE A 38 -4.17 20.40 -2.34
C ILE A 38 -4.14 21.44 -3.45
N ALA A 39 -5.19 21.53 -4.28
CA ALA A 39 -5.27 22.51 -5.38
C ALA A 39 -5.24 23.95 -4.86
N ARG A 40 -5.92 24.24 -3.77
CA ARG A 40 -6.02 25.56 -3.18
C ARG A 40 -4.78 25.95 -2.38
N ASP A 41 -4.31 25.07 -1.49
CA ASP A 41 -3.32 25.39 -0.44
C ASP A 41 -1.97 24.71 -0.65
N GLY A 42 -1.87 23.76 -1.56
CA GLY A 42 -0.73 22.86 -1.75
C GLY A 42 -0.81 21.61 -0.85
N LEU A 43 -0.01 20.60 -1.18
CA LEU A 43 0.15 19.39 -0.34
C LEU A 43 1.04 19.73 0.85
N VAL A 44 0.56 19.42 2.06
CA VAL A 44 1.36 19.47 3.28
C VAL A 44 1.83 18.07 3.62
N VAL A 45 3.14 17.88 3.70
CA VAL A 45 3.76 16.64 4.19
C VAL A 45 4.38 16.94 5.55
N ARG A 46 3.78 16.40 6.62
CA ARG A 46 4.34 16.51 7.97
C ARG A 46 5.28 15.35 8.25
N ARG A 47 6.44 15.64 8.80
CA ARG A 47 7.45 14.67 9.19
C ARG A 47 7.94 14.93 10.62
N PRO A 48 8.65 13.97 11.26
CA PRO A 48 9.21 14.16 12.58
C PRO A 48 10.22 15.32 12.69
N ASP A 49 10.92 15.63 11.59
CA ASP A 49 12.00 16.61 11.51
C ASP A 49 11.56 17.95 10.89
N ARG A 50 10.53 17.95 10.04
CA ARG A 50 10.07 19.14 9.33
C ARG A 50 8.69 18.99 8.70
N ASP A 51 8.04 20.10 8.44
CA ASP A 51 6.85 20.21 7.60
C ASP A 51 7.23 20.75 6.22
N LEU A 52 6.66 20.15 5.16
CA LEU A 52 6.78 20.62 3.78
C LEU A 52 5.44 21.12 3.30
N ARG A 53 5.44 22.23 2.56
CA ARG A 53 4.25 22.69 1.82
C ARG A 53 4.61 22.85 0.35
N LEU A 54 3.99 22.03 -0.48
CA LEU A 54 4.38 21.83 -1.87
C LEU A 54 3.21 22.21 -2.79
N ARG A 55 3.45 23.10 -3.73
CA ARG A 55 2.51 23.42 -4.80
C ARG A 55 2.82 22.55 -6.00
N LEU A 56 2.00 21.53 -6.20
CA LEU A 56 2.17 20.53 -7.25
C LEU A 56 0.97 20.59 -8.20
N PRO A 57 1.14 20.25 -9.48
CA PRO A 57 0.02 19.96 -10.36
C PRO A 57 -0.87 18.90 -9.73
N VAL A 58 -2.15 19.18 -9.60
CA VAL A 58 -3.15 18.25 -9.07
C VAL A 58 -4.41 18.34 -9.90
N ALA A 59 -5.01 17.17 -10.19
CA ALA A 59 -6.29 17.10 -10.88
C ALA A 59 -7.13 15.92 -10.33
N PRO A 60 -8.46 15.94 -10.52
CA PRO A 60 -9.32 14.87 -10.03
C PRO A 60 -9.24 13.59 -10.85
N THR A 61 -8.72 13.64 -12.08
CA THR A 61 -8.64 12.50 -13.00
C THR A 61 -7.30 12.46 -13.74
N LEU A 62 -6.93 11.28 -14.23
CA LEU A 62 -5.75 11.08 -15.09
C LEU A 62 -5.84 11.89 -16.40
N GLU A 63 -7.04 11.99 -16.99
CA GLU A 63 -7.28 12.77 -18.20
C GLU A 63 -6.93 14.25 -17.98
N ALA A 64 -7.36 14.83 -16.86
CA ALA A 64 -7.13 16.24 -16.55
C ALA A 64 -5.65 16.55 -16.21
N ILE A 65 -4.86 15.55 -15.78
CA ILE A 65 -3.41 15.71 -15.58
C ILE A 65 -2.66 15.84 -16.91
N GLY A 66 -3.13 15.21 -17.98
CA GLY A 66 -2.45 15.17 -19.27
C GLY A 66 -1.17 14.32 -19.20
N LEU A 67 -1.30 13.05 -19.54
CA LEU A 67 -0.19 12.08 -19.55
C LEU A 67 0.81 12.39 -20.67
N ARG A 68 2.09 12.12 -20.43
CA ARG A 68 3.23 12.34 -21.33
C ARG A 68 4.03 11.06 -21.52
N GLU A 69 4.84 11.00 -22.57
CA GLU A 69 5.68 9.83 -22.87
C GLU A 69 6.76 9.55 -21.82
N ASP A 70 7.18 10.56 -21.06
CA ASP A 70 8.18 10.46 -20.00
C ASP A 70 7.59 10.23 -18.60
N ASP A 71 6.28 9.93 -18.50
CA ASP A 71 5.62 9.65 -17.24
C ASP A 71 5.88 8.23 -16.74
N ALA A 72 5.97 8.11 -15.41
CA ALA A 72 5.75 6.86 -14.68
C ALA A 72 4.52 7.03 -13.80
N VAL A 73 3.58 6.10 -13.89
CA VAL A 73 2.33 6.15 -13.13
C VAL A 73 2.49 5.38 -11.82
N LEU A 74 2.58 6.10 -10.70
CA LEU A 74 2.65 5.49 -9.37
C LEU A 74 1.25 5.33 -8.81
N VAL A 75 0.75 4.09 -8.78
CA VAL A 75 -0.59 3.76 -8.28
C VAL A 75 -0.52 3.52 -6.78
N ALA A 76 -1.14 4.40 -6.00
CA ALA A 76 -1.19 4.37 -4.54
C ALA A 76 -2.63 4.53 -3.99
N VAL A 77 -3.62 4.25 -4.81
CA VAL A 77 -5.01 4.08 -4.35
C VAL A 77 -5.17 2.81 -3.55
N LYS A 78 -6.26 2.66 -2.79
CA LYS A 78 -6.58 1.39 -2.16
C LYS A 78 -6.89 0.31 -3.20
N SER A 79 -6.59 -0.94 -2.88
CA SER A 79 -6.68 -2.09 -3.81
C SER A 79 -8.05 -2.21 -4.49
N GLN A 80 -9.15 -1.92 -3.79
CA GLN A 80 -10.51 -1.92 -4.37
C GLN A 80 -10.74 -0.87 -5.45
N GLN A 81 -9.85 0.09 -5.62
CA GLN A 81 -9.95 1.16 -6.63
C GLN A 81 -9.05 0.91 -7.84
N THR A 82 -8.18 -0.10 -7.78
CA THR A 82 -7.16 -0.36 -8.80
C THR A 82 -7.76 -0.65 -10.16
N ALA A 83 -8.80 -1.50 -10.23
CA ALA A 83 -9.46 -1.84 -11.50
C ALA A 83 -9.95 -0.58 -12.24
N GLY A 84 -10.61 0.34 -11.53
CA GLY A 84 -11.09 1.59 -12.14
C GLY A 84 -9.96 2.52 -12.60
N VAL A 85 -8.78 2.49 -11.96
CA VAL A 85 -7.59 3.23 -12.42
C VAL A 85 -7.04 2.60 -13.70
N LEU A 86 -6.94 1.27 -13.76
CA LEU A 86 -6.45 0.54 -14.93
C LEU A 86 -7.37 0.74 -16.15
N GLU A 87 -8.69 0.72 -15.95
CA GLU A 87 -9.67 1.01 -16.99
C GLU A 87 -9.54 2.44 -17.54
N GLN A 88 -9.33 3.43 -16.65
CA GLN A 88 -9.07 4.80 -17.06
C GLN A 88 -7.77 4.91 -17.88
N LEU A 89 -6.68 4.31 -17.41
CA LEU A 89 -5.41 4.29 -18.15
C LEU A 89 -5.55 3.61 -19.53
N ALA A 90 -6.28 2.51 -19.61
CA ALA A 90 -6.51 1.81 -20.87
C ALA A 90 -7.34 2.62 -21.87
N ALA A 91 -8.18 3.54 -21.40
CA ALA A 91 -8.97 4.45 -22.24
C ALA A 91 -8.17 5.67 -22.73
N LEU A 92 -7.07 6.04 -22.04
CA LEU A 92 -6.26 7.20 -22.40
C LEU A 92 -5.16 6.84 -23.40
N ARG A 93 -4.68 7.85 -24.11
CA ARG A 93 -3.59 7.72 -25.07
C ARG A 93 -2.42 8.64 -24.71
N VAL A 94 -1.23 8.14 -25.04
CA VAL A 94 0.02 8.88 -24.99
C VAL A 94 0.70 8.69 -26.34
N GLY A 95 0.75 9.77 -27.12
CA GLY A 95 1.06 9.64 -28.55
C GLY A 95 0.06 8.72 -29.27
N ASP A 96 0.56 7.78 -30.03
CA ASP A 96 -0.24 6.81 -30.78
C ASP A 96 -0.57 5.52 -30.00
N ARG A 97 -0.08 5.40 -28.77
CA ARG A 97 -0.25 4.19 -27.92
C ARG A 97 -1.30 4.43 -26.83
N ARG A 98 -1.88 3.35 -26.31
CA ARG A 98 -2.64 3.43 -25.03
C ARG A 98 -1.67 3.78 -23.89
N ALA A 99 -2.14 4.49 -22.89
CA ALA A 99 -1.30 4.83 -21.73
C ALA A 99 -0.77 3.57 -21.02
N THR A 100 -1.57 2.50 -20.95
CA THR A 100 -1.15 1.19 -20.42
C THR A 100 -0.03 0.52 -21.20
N ASP A 101 0.07 0.79 -22.51
CA ASP A 101 1.13 0.20 -23.36
C ASP A 101 2.38 1.10 -23.43
N ALA A 102 2.22 2.39 -23.11
CA ALA A 102 3.27 3.38 -23.25
C ALA A 102 4.03 3.66 -21.96
N LEU A 103 3.35 3.57 -20.80
CA LEU A 103 3.88 4.04 -19.53
C LEU A 103 4.13 2.90 -18.54
N PRO A 104 5.22 2.96 -17.76
CA PRO A 104 5.44 2.06 -16.65
C PRO A 104 4.44 2.35 -15.52
N LEU A 105 3.85 1.27 -14.96
CA LEU A 105 2.96 1.31 -13.82
C LEU A 105 3.66 0.80 -12.56
N LEU A 106 3.94 1.69 -11.60
CA LEU A 106 4.55 1.36 -10.32
C LEU A 106 3.43 1.19 -9.27
N LEU A 107 3.18 -0.05 -8.83
CA LEU A 107 2.09 -0.37 -7.91
C LEU A 107 2.58 -0.30 -6.46
N ALA A 108 2.38 0.87 -5.83
CA ALA A 108 2.83 1.15 -4.46
C ALA A 108 1.75 0.83 -3.41
N GLN A 109 1.11 -0.31 -3.55
CA GLN A 109 -0.01 -0.77 -2.73
C GLN A 109 0.39 -1.98 -1.88
N ASN A 110 -0.30 -2.16 -0.74
CA ASN A 110 -0.18 -3.38 0.05
C ASN A 110 -0.79 -4.57 -0.69
N GLY A 111 -0.42 -5.78 -0.25
CA GLY A 111 -0.87 -7.02 -0.87
C GLY A 111 -0.11 -7.35 -2.16
N VAL A 112 -0.59 -8.34 -2.88
CA VAL A 112 0.04 -8.92 -4.08
C VAL A 112 -0.94 -9.10 -5.25
N ALA A 113 -2.20 -8.77 -5.05
CA ALA A 113 -3.26 -9.00 -6.05
C ALA A 113 -3.33 -7.90 -7.13
N ASN A 114 -2.77 -6.72 -6.85
CA ASN A 114 -2.88 -5.58 -7.75
C ASN A 114 -2.02 -5.77 -9.00
N GLU A 115 -0.84 -6.36 -8.86
CA GLU A 115 0.10 -6.63 -9.95
C GLU A 115 -0.50 -7.62 -10.96
N ASP A 116 -1.08 -8.73 -10.48
CA ASP A 116 -1.76 -9.72 -11.34
C ASP A 116 -2.93 -9.08 -12.11
N GLY A 117 -3.65 -8.17 -11.46
CA GLY A 117 -4.71 -7.39 -12.09
C GLY A 117 -4.17 -6.48 -13.20
N ALA A 118 -3.08 -5.76 -12.92
CA ALA A 118 -2.48 -4.79 -13.83
C ALA A 118 -1.83 -5.44 -15.05
N LEU A 119 -1.23 -6.62 -14.92
CA LEU A 119 -0.65 -7.38 -16.03
C LEU A 119 -1.67 -7.75 -17.14
N ARG A 120 -2.97 -7.71 -16.85
CA ARG A 120 -4.01 -7.88 -17.87
C ARG A 120 -4.17 -6.66 -18.79
N PHE A 121 -3.73 -5.49 -18.33
CA PHE A 121 -3.89 -4.20 -19.00
C PHE A 121 -2.58 -3.65 -19.57
N ALA A 122 -1.45 -3.93 -18.92
CA ALA A 122 -0.18 -3.28 -19.18
C ALA A 122 0.98 -4.28 -19.21
N PRO A 123 1.94 -4.15 -20.16
CA PRO A 123 3.13 -4.98 -20.22
C PRO A 123 4.27 -4.50 -19.30
N HIS A 124 4.18 -3.27 -18.77
CA HIS A 124 5.23 -2.66 -17.94
C HIS A 124 4.71 -2.42 -16.53
N VAL A 125 4.53 -3.53 -15.78
CA VAL A 125 4.03 -3.51 -14.40
C VAL A 125 5.19 -3.75 -13.44
N HIS A 126 5.38 -2.81 -12.52
CA HIS A 126 6.40 -2.82 -11.48
C HIS A 126 5.74 -2.87 -10.11
N GLY A 127 6.08 -3.87 -9.32
CA GLY A 127 5.68 -3.92 -7.92
C GLY A 127 6.55 -2.99 -7.07
N VAL A 128 5.95 -2.37 -6.07
CA VAL A 128 6.68 -1.62 -5.05
C VAL A 128 6.33 -2.20 -3.69
N CYS A 129 7.30 -2.83 -3.03
CA CYS A 129 7.15 -3.26 -1.64
C CYS A 129 7.35 -2.04 -0.72
N VAL A 130 6.26 -1.52 -0.16
CA VAL A 130 6.25 -0.24 0.56
C VAL A 130 6.24 -0.47 2.06
N ASN A 131 7.37 -0.25 2.75
CA ASN A 131 7.43 -0.15 4.19
C ASN A 131 7.52 1.34 4.57
N LEU A 132 6.37 1.97 4.72
CA LEU A 132 6.24 3.41 4.95
C LEU A 132 5.16 3.65 6.02
N PRO A 133 5.54 4.00 7.26
CA PRO A 133 4.57 4.49 8.23
C PRO A 133 4.07 5.86 7.77
N ALA A 134 2.81 5.88 7.33
CA ALA A 134 2.17 7.08 6.81
C ALA A 134 0.70 7.14 7.23
N THR A 135 0.20 8.35 7.43
CA THR A 135 -1.16 8.63 7.87
C THR A 135 -1.76 9.78 7.05
N HIS A 136 -3.05 9.73 6.79
CA HIS A 136 -3.83 10.79 6.17
C HIS A 136 -5.12 10.99 6.97
N LEU A 137 -5.25 12.10 7.67
CA LEU A 137 -6.39 12.41 8.55
C LEU A 137 -7.15 13.65 8.10
N GLU A 138 -6.47 14.63 7.54
CA GLU A 138 -7.02 15.95 7.20
C GLU A 138 -6.87 16.22 5.70
N PRO A 139 -7.87 16.79 5.01
CA PRO A 139 -7.74 17.18 3.63
C PRO A 139 -6.52 18.07 3.39
N GLY A 140 -5.71 17.75 2.36
CA GLY A 140 -4.50 18.48 1.99
C GLY A 140 -3.26 18.14 2.83
N VAL A 141 -3.37 17.29 3.88
CA VAL A 141 -2.28 16.98 4.80
C VAL A 141 -2.02 15.47 4.82
N VAL A 142 -0.78 15.08 4.62
CA VAL A 142 -0.29 13.72 4.84
C VAL A 142 0.84 13.72 5.86
N ILE A 143 1.00 12.63 6.60
CA ILE A 143 2.00 12.50 7.64
C ILE A 143 2.89 11.31 7.29
N GLY A 144 4.20 11.53 7.19
CA GLY A 144 5.20 10.47 7.08
C GLY A 144 5.95 10.34 8.40
N GLU A 145 5.65 9.29 9.16
CA GLU A 145 6.15 9.12 10.52
C GLU A 145 7.55 8.50 10.58
N GLY A 146 8.08 7.97 9.45
CA GLY A 146 9.38 7.29 9.41
C GLY A 146 10.56 8.21 9.71
N ALA A 147 11.49 7.78 10.60
CA ALA A 147 12.75 8.46 10.88
C ALA A 147 13.84 7.44 11.31
N PRO A 148 15.13 7.67 10.98
CA PRO A 148 15.71 8.81 10.26
C PRO A 148 15.40 8.84 8.75
N ILE A 149 15.05 7.72 8.13
CA ILE A 149 14.58 7.64 6.73
C ILE A 149 13.06 7.62 6.67
N ALA A 150 12.49 8.02 5.56
CA ALA A 150 11.03 8.09 5.39
C ALA A 150 10.39 6.70 5.43
N GLY A 151 11.06 5.72 4.83
CA GLY A 151 10.61 4.33 4.74
C GLY A 151 11.59 3.49 3.93
N VAL A 152 11.23 2.23 3.71
CA VAL A 152 12.02 1.27 2.92
C VAL A 152 11.18 0.77 1.75
N LEU A 153 11.74 0.83 0.54
CA LEU A 153 11.05 0.50 -0.70
C LEU A 153 11.91 -0.43 -1.56
N ALA A 154 11.35 -1.56 -2.00
CA ALA A 154 11.94 -2.38 -3.06
C ALA A 154 11.06 -2.29 -4.31
N ILE A 155 11.66 -2.10 -5.48
CA ILE A 155 10.96 -1.90 -6.74
C ILE A 155 11.49 -2.91 -7.76
N GLY A 156 10.62 -3.53 -8.53
CA GLY A 156 11.00 -4.48 -9.57
C GLY A 156 9.83 -4.88 -10.44
N ARG A 157 10.10 -5.59 -11.50
CA ARG A 157 9.06 -6.08 -12.40
C ARG A 157 8.18 -7.12 -11.72
N ALA A 158 6.88 -7.03 -11.94
CA ALA A 158 5.92 -7.97 -11.36
C ALA A 158 6.14 -9.42 -11.83
N GLU A 159 6.63 -9.61 -13.04
CA GLU A 159 6.96 -10.93 -13.61
C GLU A 159 8.35 -11.43 -13.21
N GLY A 160 9.12 -10.64 -12.47
CA GLY A 160 10.52 -10.90 -12.11
C GLY A 160 11.53 -10.09 -12.94
N GLY A 161 12.69 -9.89 -12.35
CA GLY A 161 13.74 -9.02 -12.89
C GLY A 161 13.58 -7.55 -12.48
N ALA A 162 14.58 -6.76 -12.83
CA ALA A 162 14.59 -5.31 -12.62
C ALA A 162 15.17 -4.63 -13.87
N ASP A 163 14.53 -3.56 -14.30
CA ASP A 163 14.94 -2.79 -15.48
C ASP A 163 15.40 -1.37 -15.13
N ASP A 164 15.59 -0.52 -16.13
CA ASP A 164 16.07 0.85 -15.93
C ASP A 164 15.04 1.74 -15.24
N VAL A 165 13.76 1.45 -15.38
CA VAL A 165 12.69 2.16 -14.65
C VAL A 165 12.82 1.91 -13.15
N ASP A 166 13.03 0.64 -12.75
CA ASP A 166 13.19 0.28 -11.34
C ASP A 166 14.43 0.91 -10.73
N ARG A 167 15.56 0.90 -11.47
CA ARG A 167 16.81 1.53 -11.02
C ARG A 167 16.66 3.04 -10.85
N LEU A 168 16.09 3.72 -11.85
CA LEU A 168 15.86 5.15 -11.80
C LEU A 168 14.88 5.52 -10.67
N ALA A 169 13.79 4.77 -10.51
CA ALA A 169 12.84 5.01 -9.42
C ALA A 169 13.50 4.81 -8.03
N ALA A 170 14.36 3.80 -7.88
CA ALA A 170 15.09 3.56 -6.64
C ALA A 170 16.10 4.69 -6.33
N GLU A 171 16.80 5.20 -7.34
CA GLU A 171 17.70 6.35 -7.21
C GLU A 171 16.93 7.62 -6.79
N ASP A 172 15.81 7.91 -7.46
CA ASP A 172 14.96 9.07 -7.18
C ASP A 172 14.39 9.01 -5.76
N LEU A 173 13.90 7.85 -5.34
CA LEU A 173 13.36 7.63 -3.99
C LEU A 173 14.45 7.70 -2.93
N THR A 174 15.66 7.23 -3.23
CA THR A 174 16.80 7.36 -2.32
C THR A 174 17.18 8.83 -2.13
N ALA A 175 17.22 9.61 -3.22
CA ALA A 175 17.42 11.07 -3.15
C ALA A 175 16.29 11.78 -2.37
N ALA A 176 15.08 11.21 -2.37
CA ALA A 176 13.92 11.72 -1.63
C ALA A 176 13.90 11.31 -0.14
N GLY A 177 14.94 10.62 0.36
CA GLY A 177 15.10 10.28 1.78
C GLY A 177 14.49 8.93 2.18
N PHE A 178 14.21 8.06 1.23
CA PHE A 178 13.90 6.65 1.48
C PHE A 178 15.15 5.79 1.44
N ARG A 179 15.11 4.59 1.99
CA ARG A 179 15.98 3.50 1.58
C ARG A 179 15.27 2.76 0.46
N ALA A 180 15.74 2.93 -0.77
CA ALA A 180 15.12 2.32 -1.92
C ALA A 180 16.13 1.55 -2.77
N ARG A 181 15.68 0.46 -3.39
CA ARG A 181 16.50 -0.36 -4.26
C ARG A 181 15.66 -1.01 -5.36
N ALA A 182 16.30 -1.25 -6.50
CA ALA A 182 15.77 -2.16 -7.50
C ALA A 182 15.96 -3.61 -7.03
N ASP A 183 14.98 -4.47 -7.28
CA ASP A 183 14.96 -5.86 -6.82
C ASP A 183 14.44 -6.80 -7.89
N GLU A 184 15.16 -7.89 -8.14
CA GLU A 184 14.79 -8.86 -9.18
C GLU A 184 13.62 -9.76 -8.80
N ASP A 185 13.28 -9.85 -7.51
CA ASP A 185 12.13 -10.62 -6.99
C ASP A 185 11.29 -9.81 -6.00
N VAL A 186 10.88 -8.62 -6.42
CA VAL A 186 10.05 -7.70 -5.61
C VAL A 186 8.79 -8.37 -5.09
N MET A 187 8.21 -9.32 -5.84
CA MET A 187 7.00 -10.00 -5.42
C MET A 187 7.24 -10.94 -4.24
N ALA A 188 8.44 -11.53 -4.07
CA ALA A 188 8.78 -12.27 -2.85
C ALA A 188 8.83 -11.36 -1.61
N TRP A 189 9.30 -10.13 -1.75
CA TRP A 189 9.26 -9.09 -0.70
C TRP A 189 7.83 -8.67 -0.37
N LYS A 190 6.99 -8.47 -1.38
CA LYS A 190 5.57 -8.14 -1.19
C LYS A 190 4.81 -9.27 -0.49
N ARG A 191 5.10 -10.54 -0.80
CA ARG A 191 4.53 -11.71 -0.11
C ARG A 191 5.01 -11.79 1.35
N ALA A 192 6.30 -11.58 1.62
CA ALA A 192 6.83 -11.50 2.99
C ALA A 192 6.15 -10.38 3.79
N LYS A 193 5.88 -9.25 3.16
CA LYS A 193 5.10 -8.18 3.78
C LYS A 193 3.64 -8.57 4.00
N LEU A 194 3.01 -9.29 3.07
CA LEU A 194 1.64 -9.76 3.23
C LEU A 194 1.49 -10.71 4.42
N LEU A 195 2.50 -11.56 4.70
CA LEU A 195 2.52 -12.39 5.92
C LEU A 195 2.43 -11.57 7.22
N ARG A 196 2.86 -10.31 7.20
CA ARG A 196 2.72 -9.38 8.32
C ARG A 196 1.41 -8.60 8.27
N ASN A 197 0.90 -8.34 7.08
CA ASN A 197 -0.34 -7.58 6.89
C ASN A 197 -1.62 -8.38 7.16
N VAL A 198 -1.59 -9.74 7.14
CA VAL A 198 -2.78 -10.54 7.50
C VAL A 198 -3.22 -10.29 8.94
N GLY A 199 -2.30 -9.93 9.84
CA GLY A 199 -2.58 -9.52 11.21
C GLY A 199 -3.23 -8.14 11.35
N ASN A 200 -3.25 -7.31 10.29
CA ASN A 200 -3.91 -6.00 10.36
C ASN A 200 -5.41 -6.09 10.65
N ALA A 201 -6.05 -7.21 10.28
CA ALA A 201 -7.45 -7.45 10.61
C ALA A 201 -7.62 -7.76 12.11
N VAL A 202 -6.68 -8.49 12.71
CA VAL A 202 -6.68 -8.75 14.16
C VAL A 202 -6.52 -7.45 14.94
N ASP A 203 -5.51 -6.62 14.59
CA ASP A 203 -5.28 -5.28 15.20
C ASP A 203 -6.52 -4.37 15.07
N ALA A 204 -7.26 -4.46 13.97
CA ALA A 204 -8.47 -3.66 13.76
C ALA A 204 -9.71 -4.21 14.47
N LEU A 205 -9.86 -5.51 14.60
CA LEU A 205 -10.99 -6.17 15.26
C LEU A 205 -10.85 -6.15 16.78
N CYS A 206 -9.65 -6.45 17.27
CA CYS A 206 -9.33 -6.62 18.67
C CYS A 206 -8.51 -5.41 19.18
N GLY A 207 -8.23 -5.31 20.44
CA GLY A 207 -7.52 -4.15 20.96
C GLY A 207 -6.76 -4.41 22.25
N ASP A 208 -6.86 -5.63 22.77
CA ASP A 208 -6.31 -6.01 24.08
C ASP A 208 -4.82 -6.31 24.02
N ARG A 209 -4.28 -6.66 22.84
CA ARG A 209 -2.89 -7.07 22.58
C ARG A 209 -2.43 -8.19 23.51
N ASP A 210 -3.33 -9.14 23.75
CA ASP A 210 -3.14 -10.28 24.61
C ASP A 210 -2.58 -11.52 23.88
N GLU A 211 -2.46 -12.64 24.60
CA GLU A 211 -1.98 -13.92 24.03
C GLU A 211 -2.94 -14.50 23.00
N ASP A 212 -4.23 -14.25 23.11
CA ASP A 212 -5.23 -14.74 22.16
C ASP A 212 -5.15 -13.99 20.82
N GLU A 213 -4.87 -12.68 20.83
CA GLU A 213 -4.59 -11.92 19.62
C GLU A 213 -3.30 -12.40 18.94
N ALA A 214 -2.22 -12.59 19.71
CA ALA A 214 -0.97 -13.10 19.18
C ALA A 214 -1.14 -14.49 18.55
N ARG A 215 -1.97 -15.34 19.16
CA ARG A 215 -2.30 -16.65 18.63
C ARG A 215 -3.12 -16.57 17.34
N LEU A 216 -4.11 -15.68 17.28
CA LEU A 216 -4.96 -15.50 16.11
C LEU A 216 -4.13 -14.98 14.91
N ASP A 217 -3.22 -14.05 15.16
CA ASP A 217 -2.27 -13.55 14.16
C ASP A 217 -1.33 -14.64 13.65
N ALA A 218 -0.75 -15.43 14.55
CA ALA A 218 0.12 -16.56 14.19
C ALA A 218 -0.62 -17.58 13.30
N LEU A 219 -1.85 -17.97 13.66
CA LEU A 219 -2.66 -18.89 12.87
C LEU A 219 -2.99 -18.34 11.48
N ALA A 220 -3.36 -17.07 11.37
CA ALA A 220 -3.62 -16.43 10.07
C ALA A 220 -2.37 -16.42 9.19
N ARG A 221 -1.20 -16.19 9.79
CA ARG A 221 0.08 -16.23 9.11
C ARG A 221 0.49 -17.65 8.68
N GLU A 222 0.28 -18.65 9.52
CA GLU A 222 0.54 -20.06 9.19
C GLU A 222 -0.25 -20.50 7.95
N GLU A 223 -1.52 -20.15 7.85
CA GLU A 223 -2.35 -20.39 6.66
C GLU A 223 -1.75 -19.71 5.42
N ALA A 224 -1.30 -18.46 5.55
CA ALA A 224 -0.70 -17.72 4.44
C ALA A 224 0.61 -18.36 3.95
N VAL A 225 1.47 -18.81 4.87
CA VAL A 225 2.70 -19.54 4.54
C VAL A 225 2.37 -20.83 3.79
N ALA A 226 1.39 -21.61 4.28
CA ALA A 226 0.96 -22.84 3.63
C ALA A 226 0.40 -22.59 2.22
N CYS A 227 -0.37 -21.52 2.04
CA CYS A 227 -0.91 -21.12 0.73
C CYS A 227 0.20 -20.76 -0.25
N PHE A 228 1.18 -19.94 0.15
CA PHE A 228 2.31 -19.59 -0.72
C PHE A 228 3.16 -20.82 -1.09
N ALA A 229 3.41 -21.70 -0.12
CA ALA A 229 4.13 -22.96 -0.38
C ALA A 229 3.39 -23.86 -1.37
N ALA A 230 2.07 -24.06 -1.20
CA ALA A 230 1.24 -24.86 -2.09
C ALA A 230 1.13 -24.25 -3.51
N ALA A 231 1.20 -22.93 -3.61
CA ALA A 231 1.20 -22.20 -4.87
C ALA A 231 2.59 -22.14 -5.54
N GLY A 232 3.66 -22.64 -4.89
CA GLY A 232 5.03 -22.55 -5.40
C GLY A 232 5.57 -21.11 -5.47
N LEU A 233 5.03 -20.21 -4.65
CA LEU A 233 5.38 -18.78 -4.65
C LEU A 233 6.53 -18.51 -3.67
N ALA A 234 7.61 -17.93 -4.15
CA ALA A 234 8.75 -17.54 -3.34
C ALA A 234 8.36 -16.44 -2.34
N VAL A 235 8.89 -16.53 -1.12
CA VAL A 235 8.72 -15.56 -0.04
C VAL A 235 10.08 -15.30 0.58
N VAL A 236 10.44 -14.04 0.79
CA VAL A 236 11.67 -13.68 1.50
C VAL A 236 11.53 -14.13 2.96
N ASP A 237 12.59 -14.73 3.49
CA ASP A 237 12.61 -15.18 4.88
C ASP A 237 12.55 -14.00 5.87
N ASP A 238 12.09 -14.30 7.10
CA ASP A 238 11.87 -13.26 8.10
C ASP A 238 13.15 -12.53 8.50
N ALA A 239 14.27 -13.23 8.60
CA ALA A 239 15.52 -12.62 9.02
C ALA A 239 16.03 -11.61 7.97
N ALA A 240 15.94 -11.96 6.67
CA ALA A 240 16.27 -11.06 5.58
C ALA A 240 15.32 -9.87 5.52
N TYR A 241 14.01 -10.12 5.70
CA TYR A 241 13.02 -9.04 5.73
C TYR A 241 13.26 -8.08 6.89
N ASP A 242 13.47 -8.58 8.10
CA ASP A 242 13.67 -7.77 9.29
C ASP A 242 14.99 -6.98 9.24
N ALA A 243 16.05 -7.58 8.65
CA ALA A 243 17.30 -6.87 8.39
C ALA A 243 17.09 -5.69 7.43
N GLU A 244 16.33 -5.88 6.33
CA GLU A 244 16.03 -4.83 5.35
C GLU A 244 15.26 -3.67 5.95
N VAL A 245 14.23 -3.96 6.75
CA VAL A 245 13.39 -2.91 7.36
C VAL A 245 13.93 -2.37 8.68
N SER A 246 15.14 -2.78 9.08
CA SER A 246 15.78 -2.32 10.31
C SER A 246 16.28 -0.87 10.21
N GLY A 247 16.61 -0.26 11.35
CA GLY A 247 17.27 1.03 11.42
C GLY A 247 16.39 2.25 11.19
N TYR A 248 15.06 2.07 11.09
CA TYR A 248 14.09 3.16 11.14
C TYR A 248 12.86 2.78 11.97
N SER A 249 12.12 3.76 12.42
CA SER A 249 10.88 3.53 13.17
C SER A 249 9.90 4.68 12.95
N ALA A 250 8.62 4.42 13.22
CA ALA A 250 7.64 5.50 13.32
C ALA A 250 7.96 6.39 14.52
N ARG A 251 7.93 7.70 14.32
CA ARG A 251 8.13 8.72 15.34
C ARG A 251 6.91 9.62 15.44
N PRO A 252 6.61 10.16 16.62
CA PRO A 252 5.54 11.13 16.76
C PRO A 252 5.76 12.35 15.87
N VAL A 253 4.67 12.85 15.27
CA VAL A 253 4.65 14.05 14.44
C VAL A 253 3.65 15.03 15.05
N GLY A 254 4.09 16.26 15.33
CA GLY A 254 3.26 17.27 15.98
C GLY A 254 2.70 16.84 17.34
N GLY A 255 3.44 16.02 18.09
CA GLY A 255 3.04 15.49 19.40
C GLY A 255 2.02 14.33 19.33
N ARG A 256 1.67 13.85 18.13
CA ARG A 256 0.76 12.71 17.93
C ARG A 256 1.56 11.43 17.66
N GLU A 257 1.26 10.40 18.41
CA GLU A 257 1.71 9.03 18.11
C GLU A 257 0.78 8.36 17.12
N ARG A 258 1.35 7.49 16.28
CA ARG A 258 0.60 6.65 15.35
C ARG A 258 -0.22 5.62 16.13
N GLN A 259 -1.51 5.56 15.87
CA GLN A 259 -2.40 4.56 16.42
C GLN A 259 -2.71 3.48 15.38
N GLY A 260 -2.55 2.21 15.75
CA GLY A 260 -2.91 1.04 14.97
C GLY A 260 -2.30 0.93 13.58
N GLY A 261 -2.62 -0.16 12.91
CA GLY A 261 -2.28 -0.42 11.51
C GLY A 261 -3.16 0.34 10.51
N SER A 262 -2.90 0.15 9.22
CA SER A 262 -3.66 0.82 8.15
C SER A 262 -5.15 0.45 8.14
N THR A 263 -5.48 -0.80 8.48
CA THR A 263 -6.87 -1.28 8.58
C THR A 263 -7.57 -0.63 9.77
N TRP A 264 -6.93 -0.63 10.94
CA TRP A 264 -7.43 0.05 12.15
C TRP A 264 -7.75 1.52 11.86
N GLN A 265 -6.82 2.24 11.22
CA GLN A 265 -7.01 3.65 10.85
C GLN A 265 -8.17 3.86 9.86
N SER A 266 -8.44 2.89 8.98
CA SER A 266 -9.56 2.97 8.04
C SER A 266 -10.90 2.81 8.75
N VAL A 267 -11.01 1.90 9.71
CA VAL A 267 -12.20 1.72 10.56
C VAL A 267 -12.42 2.97 11.42
N ALA A 268 -11.39 3.44 12.13
CA ALA A 268 -11.45 4.61 13.00
C ALA A 268 -11.89 5.90 12.27
N ARG A 269 -11.65 5.98 10.95
CA ARG A 269 -12.12 7.10 10.11
C ARG A 269 -13.52 6.93 9.54
N GLY A 270 -14.20 5.85 9.86
CA GLY A 270 -15.52 5.56 9.30
C GLY A 270 -15.49 5.39 7.76
N GLN A 271 -14.38 4.91 7.20
CA GLN A 271 -14.23 4.74 5.75
C GLN A 271 -14.97 3.49 5.27
N GLY A 272 -16.12 3.15 5.53
CA GLY A 272 -16.98 2.07 5.02
C GLY A 272 -16.34 0.92 4.23
N THR A 273 -15.03 0.97 3.96
CA THR A 273 -14.26 -0.03 3.22
C THR A 273 -12.84 -0.18 3.76
N VAL A 274 -12.36 -1.42 3.80
CA VAL A 274 -11.00 -1.81 4.19
C VAL A 274 -10.37 -2.71 3.11
N GLU A 275 -9.06 -2.94 3.19
CA GLU A 275 -8.33 -3.78 2.23
C GLU A 275 -8.27 -5.25 2.64
N THR A 276 -9.05 -5.69 3.61
CA THR A 276 -9.03 -7.06 4.13
C THR A 276 -9.29 -8.10 3.04
N ASP A 277 -10.12 -7.79 2.03
CA ASP A 277 -10.37 -8.68 0.88
C ASP A 277 -9.14 -8.87 -0.02
N TRP A 278 -8.21 -7.90 -0.02
CA TRP A 278 -6.95 -7.98 -0.78
C TRP A 278 -5.75 -8.42 0.07
N LEU A 279 -5.95 -8.60 1.38
CA LEU A 279 -4.97 -9.12 2.33
C LEU A 279 -5.35 -10.55 2.76
N ASN A 280 -6.24 -10.69 3.74
CA ASN A 280 -6.73 -11.99 4.20
C ASN A 280 -7.53 -12.73 3.10
N GLY A 281 -8.32 -11.98 2.31
CA GLY A 281 -9.07 -12.53 1.19
C GLY A 281 -8.18 -13.09 0.08
N GLU A 282 -6.98 -12.53 -0.14
CA GLU A 282 -6.01 -13.09 -1.08
C GLU A 282 -5.50 -14.45 -0.59
N ILE A 283 -5.26 -14.61 0.70
CA ILE A 283 -4.89 -15.91 1.28
C ILE A 283 -6.04 -16.91 1.13
N THR A 284 -7.28 -16.47 1.37
CA THR A 284 -8.47 -17.30 1.19
C THR A 284 -8.63 -17.74 -0.28
N ARG A 285 -8.35 -16.83 -1.23
CA ARG A 285 -8.36 -17.12 -2.68
C ARG A 285 -7.32 -18.19 -3.04
N LEU A 286 -6.08 -17.99 -2.60
CA LEU A 286 -5.00 -18.96 -2.82
C LEU A 286 -5.32 -20.31 -2.20
N GLY A 287 -5.84 -20.34 -0.97
CA GLY A 287 -6.27 -21.56 -0.31
C GLY A 287 -7.30 -22.36 -1.12
N ARG A 288 -8.30 -21.68 -1.70
CA ARG A 288 -9.30 -22.31 -2.58
C ARG A 288 -8.69 -22.87 -3.86
N LEU A 289 -7.74 -22.14 -4.47
CA LEU A 289 -7.09 -22.56 -5.73
C LEU A 289 -6.14 -23.74 -5.52
N HIS A 290 -5.47 -23.83 -4.37
CA HIS A 290 -4.44 -24.83 -4.11
C HIS A 290 -4.84 -25.87 -3.06
N GLY A 291 -6.11 -25.90 -2.64
CA GLY A 291 -6.63 -26.90 -1.71
C GLY A 291 -6.11 -26.78 -0.28
N VAL A 292 -5.70 -25.58 0.14
CA VAL A 292 -5.24 -25.30 1.52
C VAL A 292 -6.38 -24.70 2.32
N PRO A 293 -6.77 -25.29 3.46
CA PRO A 293 -7.78 -24.70 4.35
C PRO A 293 -7.30 -23.37 4.94
N THR A 294 -8.18 -22.35 4.91
CA THR A 294 -7.88 -21.01 5.43
C THR A 294 -9.00 -20.47 6.32
N PRO A 295 -9.44 -21.26 7.36
CA PRO A 295 -10.56 -20.88 8.19
C PRO A 295 -10.34 -19.58 8.98
N VAL A 296 -9.10 -19.31 9.42
CA VAL A 296 -8.76 -18.10 10.20
C VAL A 296 -8.85 -16.86 9.33
N ASN A 297 -8.18 -16.84 8.17
CA ASN A 297 -8.25 -15.69 7.26
C ASN A 297 -9.68 -15.45 6.76
N ALA A 298 -10.45 -16.51 6.51
CA ALA A 298 -11.85 -16.40 6.13
C ALA A 298 -12.74 -15.86 7.28
N LEU A 299 -12.45 -16.22 8.53
CA LEU A 299 -13.12 -15.67 9.71
C LEU A 299 -12.82 -14.17 9.84
N LEU A 300 -11.54 -13.79 9.81
CA LEU A 300 -11.11 -12.39 9.93
C LEU A 300 -11.76 -11.52 8.84
N GLN A 301 -11.82 -12.01 7.61
CA GLN A 301 -12.48 -11.32 6.51
C GLN A 301 -13.97 -11.08 6.80
N ARG A 302 -14.71 -12.10 7.26
CA ARG A 302 -16.14 -11.97 7.60
C ARG A 302 -16.39 -11.03 8.77
N GLU A 303 -15.58 -11.13 9.82
CA GLU A 303 -15.73 -10.29 11.00
C GLU A 303 -15.42 -8.82 10.74
N MET A 304 -14.45 -8.54 9.84
CA MET A 304 -14.20 -7.18 9.39
C MET A 304 -15.41 -6.60 8.63
N TRP A 305 -16.06 -7.38 7.76
CA TRP A 305 -17.29 -6.93 7.10
C TRP A 305 -18.42 -6.69 8.10
N ARG A 306 -18.61 -7.60 9.06
CA ARG A 306 -19.60 -7.41 10.12
C ARG A 306 -19.35 -6.13 10.92
N LEU A 307 -18.09 -5.90 11.30
CA LEU A 307 -17.71 -4.67 12.02
C LEU A 307 -18.09 -3.40 11.25
N LEU A 308 -17.85 -3.39 9.95
CA LEU A 308 -18.18 -2.24 9.09
C LEU A 308 -19.70 -2.07 8.92
N ASP A 309 -20.42 -3.16 8.68
CA ASP A 309 -21.89 -3.16 8.50
C ASP A 309 -22.62 -2.67 9.78
N GLU A 310 -22.09 -3.01 10.94
CA GLU A 310 -22.59 -2.57 12.25
C GLU A 310 -22.18 -1.15 12.62
N GLY A 311 -21.29 -0.51 11.83
CA GLY A 311 -20.69 0.79 12.19
C GLY A 311 -19.84 0.71 13.46
N GLY A 312 -19.23 -0.46 13.71
CA GLY A 312 -18.49 -0.72 14.94
C GLY A 312 -17.15 0.03 15.01
N GLU A 313 -16.66 0.23 16.22
CA GLU A 313 -15.36 0.85 16.47
C GLU A 313 -14.23 -0.17 16.40
N PRO A 314 -12.99 0.23 16.01
CA PRO A 314 -11.86 -0.66 16.06
C PRO A 314 -11.58 -1.12 17.50
N GLY A 315 -11.15 -2.38 17.68
CA GLY A 315 -10.89 -2.96 18.99
C GLY A 315 -12.13 -3.43 19.74
N SER A 316 -13.29 -3.54 19.07
CA SER A 316 -14.56 -3.88 19.73
C SER A 316 -14.86 -5.40 19.78
N ARG A 317 -13.97 -6.24 19.27
CA ARG A 317 -14.07 -7.71 19.31
C ARG A 317 -13.05 -8.29 20.28
N ARG A 318 -13.35 -9.50 20.82
CA ARG A 318 -12.41 -10.23 21.67
C ARG A 318 -11.80 -11.38 20.86
N ALA A 319 -10.48 -11.50 20.89
CA ALA A 319 -9.76 -12.56 20.18
C ALA A 319 -10.15 -13.95 20.66
N ALA A 320 -10.41 -14.13 21.97
CA ALA A 320 -10.91 -15.37 22.55
C ALA A 320 -12.21 -15.87 21.90
N ASP A 321 -13.15 -14.95 21.60
CA ASP A 321 -14.42 -15.30 20.98
C ASP A 321 -14.22 -15.71 19.51
N LEU A 322 -13.29 -15.04 18.80
CA LEU A 322 -12.92 -15.41 17.42
C LEU A 322 -12.24 -16.78 17.37
N LEU A 323 -11.34 -17.07 18.32
CA LEU A 323 -10.71 -18.40 18.44
C LEU A 323 -11.71 -19.48 18.77
N ALA A 324 -12.72 -19.20 19.61
CA ALA A 324 -13.78 -20.15 19.93
C ALA A 324 -14.66 -20.48 18.71
N ALA A 325 -14.87 -19.52 17.81
CA ALA A 325 -15.64 -19.69 16.57
C ALA A 325 -14.92 -20.54 15.50
N LEU A 326 -13.65 -20.86 15.70
CA LEU A 326 -12.85 -21.73 14.83
C LEU A 326 -12.92 -23.22 15.23
N ARG A 327 -13.50 -23.53 16.39
CA ARG A 327 -13.66 -24.91 16.91
C ARG A 327 -14.97 -25.53 16.42
#